data_43f8cfcc11903ceed64dcdc3ce58dd3e
#
_entry.id   43f8cfcc11903ceed64dcdc3ce58dd3e
#
_cell.length_a   1.000
_cell.length_b   1.000
_cell.length_c   1.000
_cell.angle_alpha   90.00
_cell.angle_beta   90.00
_cell.angle_gamma   90.00
#
_symmetry.space_group_name_H-M   'P 1'
#
loop_
_entity.id
_entity.type
_entity.pdbx_description
1 polymer ?
#
loop_
_entity_poly.entity_id
_entity_poly.type
_entity_poly.pdbx_seq_one_letter_code
_entity_poly.pdbx_strand_id
1 'polypeptide(L)'
;GEIVRYHGYPFEEHEVVTDDGYYLTMQRIPYGRDNPGSMSISHKAEAQGSSMFSPKPAVLLQHGLVLEGSNWVTNLPNSSLGFILADAGYDVWIGNSRGNSWSRKHKEFEFHDQEYSSYSFHEMAMYDLPAMINYILQKTGQEQLYYVAYSQGTTTGFIAFSSIPELDRKIKMFFALAPITTNSNMKSPLVRVFDLPEGLIKLILGHVVFDRGEILQKVISSLCSYPIFKSFCSLVLYLPGGFTNSLNMSRIDVYLSHYPDSTSLKNMLHWRQLYQTGEFKYYDYGSDNMLHYNQTTPPFYELENMKTPLAAWYGGRDWISVPEDVNVILPRITNVAYKKYIPEFVHFDFLWGMQAYEQVYKEILELMQKNA
;
A
#
# COMPACT_ATOMS: atom_id res chain seq x y z
N GLY A 1 9.08 -4.96 13.52
CA GLY A 1 9.91 -6.16 13.75
C GLY A 1 9.38 -7.07 14.85
N GLU A 2 8.84 -6.49 15.91
CA GLU A 2 8.37 -7.27 17.06
C GLU A 2 7.27 -8.26 16.70
N ILE A 3 6.25 -7.83 15.95
CA ILE A 3 5.15 -8.71 15.51
C ILE A 3 5.68 -9.90 14.71
N VAL A 4 6.58 -9.64 13.78
CA VAL A 4 7.14 -10.67 12.90
C VAL A 4 7.95 -11.69 13.69
N ARG A 5 8.84 -11.21 14.56
CA ARG A 5 9.67 -12.07 15.43
C ARG A 5 8.85 -12.85 16.45
N TYR A 6 7.82 -12.22 17.01
CA TYR A 6 6.90 -12.87 17.95
C TYR A 6 6.26 -14.14 17.35
N HIS A 7 5.92 -14.09 16.06
CA HIS A 7 5.35 -15.24 15.35
C HIS A 7 6.41 -16.22 14.82
N GLY A 8 7.70 -16.00 15.12
CA GLY A 8 8.77 -16.93 14.78
C GLY A 8 9.32 -16.82 13.36
N TYR A 9 9.08 -15.68 12.69
CA TYR A 9 9.62 -15.43 11.35
C TYR A 9 10.94 -14.66 11.40
N PRO A 10 11.83 -14.90 10.43
CA PRO A 10 13.01 -14.06 10.25
C PRO A 10 12.59 -12.66 9.85
N PHE A 11 13.38 -11.66 10.27
CA PHE A 11 13.07 -10.26 10.02
C PHE A 11 14.34 -9.48 9.74
N GLU A 12 14.26 -8.66 8.68
CA GLU A 12 15.28 -7.66 8.36
C GLU A 12 14.63 -6.30 8.17
N GLU A 13 15.37 -5.26 8.45
CA GLU A 13 14.99 -3.88 8.17
C GLU A 13 16.03 -3.27 7.25
N HIS A 14 15.56 -2.62 6.18
CA HIS A 14 16.38 -1.98 5.16
C HIS A 14 15.98 -0.52 5.00
N GLU A 15 16.95 0.32 4.68
CA GLU A 15 16.71 1.72 4.37
C GLU A 15 17.17 2.01 2.95
N VAL A 16 16.35 2.74 2.19
CA VAL A 16 16.67 3.20 0.85
C VAL A 16 16.42 4.69 0.75
N VAL A 17 17.24 5.37 -0.05
CA VAL A 17 17.13 6.82 -0.29
C VAL A 17 16.54 7.04 -1.67
N THR A 18 15.49 7.87 -1.74
CA THR A 18 14.90 8.29 -3.02
C THR A 18 15.76 9.35 -3.69
N ASP A 19 15.58 9.53 -5.01
CA ASP A 19 16.31 10.53 -5.77
C ASP A 19 16.03 11.97 -5.28
N ASP A 20 14.85 12.20 -4.68
CA ASP A 20 14.47 13.49 -4.10
C ASP A 20 14.77 13.59 -2.59
N GLY A 21 15.52 12.65 -2.02
CA GLY A 21 16.16 12.79 -0.71
C GLY A 21 15.42 12.21 0.48
N TYR A 22 14.34 11.46 0.30
CA TYR A 22 13.61 10.79 1.39
C TYR A 22 14.25 9.45 1.72
N TYR A 23 14.37 9.15 3.02
CA TYR A 23 14.80 7.85 3.51
C TYR A 23 13.57 7.00 3.80
N LEU A 24 13.45 5.86 3.13
CA LEU A 24 12.33 4.94 3.27
C LEU A 24 12.78 3.67 3.97
N THR A 25 12.00 3.25 4.95
CA THR A 25 12.23 1.98 5.65
C THR A 25 11.41 0.87 4.98
N MET A 26 12.07 -0.23 4.65
CA MET A 26 11.42 -1.47 4.22
C MET A 26 11.67 -2.56 5.24
N GLN A 27 10.64 -3.36 5.52
CA GLN A 27 10.80 -4.59 6.28
C GLN A 27 10.85 -5.79 5.34
N ARG A 28 11.60 -6.83 5.72
CA ARG A 28 11.74 -8.04 4.92
C ARG A 28 11.50 -9.28 5.76
N ILE A 29 10.69 -10.18 5.22
CA ILE A 29 10.55 -11.56 5.73
C ILE A 29 11.11 -12.47 4.64
N PRO A 30 12.41 -12.87 4.74
CA PRO A 30 13.09 -13.52 3.62
C PRO A 30 12.64 -14.96 3.36
N TYR A 31 12.03 -15.62 4.35
CA TYR A 31 11.49 -16.99 4.24
C TYR A 31 10.46 -17.27 5.34
N GLY A 32 9.71 -18.37 5.22
CA GLY A 32 8.70 -18.78 6.19
C GLY A 32 9.28 -19.45 7.45
N ARG A 33 8.43 -19.67 8.45
CA ARG A 33 8.82 -20.28 9.74
C ARG A 33 9.40 -21.67 9.59
N ASP A 34 8.80 -22.49 8.74
CA ASP A 34 9.12 -23.90 8.57
C ASP A 34 10.13 -24.15 7.44
N ASN A 35 10.69 -23.09 6.88
CA ASN A 35 11.65 -23.12 5.78
C ASN A 35 13.00 -22.48 6.14
N PRO A 36 13.62 -22.83 7.28
CA PRO A 36 14.99 -22.37 7.57
C PRO A 36 16.01 -22.98 6.61
N GLY A 37 15.56 -23.87 5.73
CA GLY A 37 16.37 -24.84 5.02
C GLY A 37 16.79 -24.50 3.61
N SER A 38 16.79 -23.27 3.18
CA SER A 38 17.62 -22.94 1.99
C SER A 38 19.11 -23.05 2.29
N MET A 39 19.54 -22.91 3.56
CA MET A 39 20.93 -23.13 3.96
C MET A 39 21.32 -24.63 4.04
N SER A 40 20.42 -25.53 4.47
CA SER A 40 20.76 -26.96 4.59
C SER A 40 20.82 -27.69 3.24
N ILE A 41 20.12 -27.18 2.24
CA ILE A 41 20.18 -27.70 0.88
C ILE A 41 21.44 -27.21 0.16
N SER A 42 22.00 -26.04 0.55
CA SER A 42 23.22 -25.47 -0.06
C SER A 42 24.43 -26.42 0.13
N HIS A 43 24.61 -26.95 1.31
CA HIS A 43 25.73 -27.87 1.58
C HIS A 43 25.67 -29.21 0.80
N LYS A 44 24.46 -29.68 0.44
CA LYS A 44 24.30 -30.86 -0.40
C LYS A 44 24.47 -30.57 -1.89
N ALA A 45 24.11 -29.38 -2.34
CA ALA A 45 24.23 -29.00 -3.75
C ALA A 45 25.67 -28.61 -4.11
N GLU A 46 26.40 -27.95 -3.20
CA GLU A 46 27.84 -27.67 -3.39
C GLU A 46 28.68 -28.97 -3.53
N ALA A 47 28.27 -30.05 -2.85
CA ALA A 47 28.92 -31.34 -2.96
C ALA A 47 28.67 -32.06 -4.31
N GLN A 48 27.71 -31.62 -5.11
CA GLN A 48 27.34 -32.20 -6.40
C GLN A 48 27.62 -31.26 -7.62
N GLY A 49 28.21 -30.11 -7.40
CA GLY A 49 28.67 -29.20 -8.49
C GLY A 49 27.55 -28.60 -9.35
N SER A 50 26.30 -28.61 -8.92
CA SER A 50 25.19 -27.96 -9.61
C SER A 50 24.63 -26.82 -8.77
N SER A 51 24.81 -25.59 -9.24
CA SER A 51 24.18 -24.38 -8.66
C SER A 51 22.69 -24.38 -9.01
N MET A 52 21.90 -25.17 -8.30
CA MET A 52 20.44 -25.20 -8.45
C MET A 52 19.75 -24.34 -7.38
N PHE A 53 20.17 -23.09 -7.21
CA PHE A 53 19.44 -22.15 -6.39
C PHE A 53 18.82 -21.07 -7.26
N SER A 54 17.55 -21.29 -7.58
CA SER A 54 16.69 -20.18 -7.96
C SER A 54 16.39 -19.37 -6.69
N PRO A 55 16.67 -18.05 -6.64
CA PRO A 55 16.30 -17.27 -5.48
C PRO A 55 14.78 -17.28 -5.32
N LYS A 56 14.28 -17.17 -4.07
CA LYS A 56 12.85 -17.08 -3.80
C LYS A 56 12.28 -15.86 -4.52
N PRO A 57 11.17 -15.99 -5.26
CA PRO A 57 10.60 -14.83 -5.96
C PRO A 57 10.28 -13.70 -4.97
N ALA A 58 10.73 -12.51 -5.30
CA ALA A 58 10.50 -11.34 -4.47
C ALA A 58 9.09 -10.78 -4.68
N VAL A 59 8.47 -10.35 -3.58
CA VAL A 59 7.17 -9.69 -3.56
C VAL A 59 7.29 -8.40 -2.77
N LEU A 60 6.83 -7.29 -3.34
CA LEU A 60 6.69 -6.02 -2.62
C LEU A 60 5.23 -5.81 -2.25
N LEU A 61 4.94 -5.67 -0.96
CA LEU A 61 3.63 -5.34 -0.41
C LEU A 61 3.57 -3.85 -0.09
N GLN A 62 2.62 -3.13 -0.70
CA GLN A 62 2.49 -1.68 -0.54
C GLN A 62 1.15 -1.29 0.08
N HIS A 63 1.22 -0.60 1.21
CA HIS A 63 0.07 -0.13 1.98
C HIS A 63 -0.71 1.00 1.30
N GLY A 64 -1.87 1.33 1.85
CA GLY A 64 -2.74 2.41 1.40
C GLY A 64 -2.56 3.72 2.15
N LEU A 65 -3.49 4.64 1.91
CA LEU A 65 -3.53 5.97 2.54
C LEU A 65 -3.66 5.84 4.06
N VAL A 66 -2.87 6.63 4.79
CA VAL A 66 -2.81 6.68 6.27
C VAL A 66 -2.60 5.33 6.93
N LEU A 67 -1.91 4.44 6.21
CA LEU A 67 -1.46 3.13 6.70
C LEU A 67 0.06 3.05 6.74
N GLU A 68 0.55 1.96 7.25
CA GLU A 68 1.99 1.64 7.28
C GLU A 68 2.19 0.13 7.10
N GLY A 69 3.43 -0.30 6.92
CA GLY A 69 3.73 -1.67 6.49
C GLY A 69 3.20 -2.78 7.39
N SER A 70 2.97 -2.51 8.68
CA SER A 70 2.48 -3.54 9.59
C SER A 70 1.07 -4.06 9.25
N ASN A 71 0.30 -3.34 8.44
CA ASN A 71 -1.04 -3.80 8.05
C ASN A 71 -1.04 -5.17 7.34
N TRP A 72 0.09 -5.57 6.80
CA TRP A 72 0.26 -6.87 6.14
C TRP A 72 0.55 -8.03 7.10
N VAL A 73 0.81 -7.74 8.38
CA VAL A 73 1.21 -8.72 9.41
C VAL A 73 0.47 -8.53 10.74
N THR A 74 -0.63 -7.77 10.77
CA THR A 74 -1.39 -7.46 12.00
C THR A 74 -2.34 -8.56 12.44
N ASN A 75 -2.71 -9.47 11.57
CA ASN A 75 -3.47 -10.66 11.91
C ASN A 75 -2.56 -11.84 12.25
N LEU A 76 -3.16 -12.98 12.54
CA LEU A 76 -2.43 -14.23 12.78
C LEU A 76 -1.72 -14.69 11.50
N PRO A 77 -0.70 -15.55 11.60
CA PRO A 77 0.06 -16.01 10.43
C PRO A 77 -0.77 -16.64 9.31
N ASN A 78 -1.89 -17.31 9.64
CA ASN A 78 -2.76 -17.91 8.64
C ASN A 78 -3.75 -16.95 7.98
N SER A 79 -3.77 -15.69 8.38
CA SER A 79 -4.70 -14.67 7.87
C SER A 79 -4.02 -13.33 7.53
N SER A 80 -2.70 -13.25 7.66
CA SER A 80 -1.89 -12.09 7.26
C SER A 80 -1.13 -12.39 5.99
N LEU A 81 -1.33 -11.61 4.94
CA LEU A 81 -0.74 -11.89 3.62
C LEU A 81 0.80 -11.93 3.66
N GLY A 82 1.44 -11.08 4.47
CA GLY A 82 2.89 -11.09 4.61
C GLY A 82 3.43 -12.43 5.11
N PHE A 83 2.78 -13.04 6.09
CA PHE A 83 3.16 -14.36 6.61
C PHE A 83 2.80 -15.49 5.64
N ILE A 84 1.61 -15.41 5.03
CA ILE A 84 1.13 -16.41 4.07
C ILE A 84 2.08 -16.54 2.89
N LEU A 85 2.53 -15.41 2.32
CA LEU A 85 3.48 -15.41 1.21
C LEU A 85 4.85 -15.95 1.62
N ALA A 86 5.35 -15.57 2.80
CA ALA A 86 6.62 -16.08 3.30
C ALA A 86 6.57 -17.61 3.47
N ASP A 87 5.50 -18.13 4.08
CA ASP A 87 5.31 -19.58 4.26
C ASP A 87 5.13 -20.33 2.93
N ALA A 88 4.64 -19.63 1.89
CA ALA A 88 4.48 -20.20 0.54
C ALA A 88 5.77 -20.17 -0.31
N GLY A 89 6.87 -19.67 0.24
CA GLY A 89 8.17 -19.72 -0.44
C GLY A 89 8.59 -18.42 -1.13
N TYR A 90 7.99 -17.29 -0.79
CA TYR A 90 8.33 -15.98 -1.34
C TYR A 90 9.25 -15.19 -0.40
N ASP A 91 10.06 -14.35 -0.99
CA ASP A 91 10.87 -13.34 -0.31
C ASP A 91 10.03 -12.07 -0.20
N VAL A 92 9.49 -11.81 0.99
CA VAL A 92 8.48 -10.76 1.21
C VAL A 92 9.13 -9.47 1.67
N TRP A 93 8.90 -8.42 0.91
CA TRP A 93 9.32 -7.05 1.22
C TRP A 93 8.10 -6.19 1.47
N ILE A 94 8.15 -5.41 2.54
CA ILE A 94 7.05 -4.55 2.97
C ILE A 94 7.52 -3.10 2.87
N GLY A 95 6.86 -2.33 2.00
CA GLY A 95 7.19 -0.93 1.77
C GLY A 95 6.52 0.00 2.76
N ASN A 96 7.16 1.13 3.00
CA ASN A 96 6.61 2.24 3.76
C ASN A 96 6.83 3.52 2.99
N SER A 97 5.73 4.15 2.58
CA SER A 97 5.77 5.43 1.85
C SER A 97 6.27 6.56 2.73
N ARG A 98 6.89 7.55 2.10
CA ARG A 98 7.33 8.78 2.78
C ARG A 98 6.23 9.35 3.67
N GLY A 99 6.62 9.83 4.83
CA GLY A 99 5.71 10.51 5.75
C GLY A 99 4.95 9.61 6.70
N ASN A 100 4.95 8.29 6.54
CA ASN A 100 4.42 7.41 7.56
C ASN A 100 5.40 7.27 8.75
N SER A 101 4.99 6.59 9.82
CA SER A 101 5.80 6.51 11.06
C SER A 101 7.16 5.83 10.89
N TRP A 102 7.38 5.07 9.82
CA TRP A 102 8.64 4.40 9.53
C TRP A 102 9.56 5.18 8.59
N SER A 103 9.04 6.15 7.83
CA SER A 103 9.74 6.84 6.74
C SER A 103 9.62 8.35 6.90
N ARG A 104 10.22 8.91 7.97
CA ARG A 104 10.12 10.32 8.37
C ARG A 104 11.40 11.14 8.17
N LYS A 105 12.47 10.53 7.63
CA LYS A 105 13.74 11.22 7.44
C LYS A 105 13.90 11.75 6.01
N HIS A 106 14.55 12.90 5.90
CA HIS A 106 14.96 13.51 4.65
C HIS A 106 16.41 14.02 4.77
N LYS A 107 17.11 14.11 3.65
CA LYS A 107 18.50 14.57 3.63
C LYS A 107 18.68 16.00 4.15
N GLU A 108 17.70 16.88 3.92
CA GLU A 108 17.78 18.31 4.20
C GLU A 108 16.70 18.82 5.15
N PHE A 109 15.51 18.20 5.16
CA PHE A 109 14.35 18.70 5.89
C PHE A 109 14.03 17.87 7.12
N GLU A 110 13.55 18.54 8.16
CA GLU A 110 12.95 17.87 9.32
C GLU A 110 11.49 17.49 9.02
N PHE A 111 10.99 16.47 9.72
CA PHE A 111 9.64 15.94 9.47
C PHE A 111 8.52 16.98 9.55
N HIS A 112 8.64 17.95 10.47
CA HIS A 112 7.63 19.00 10.65
C HIS A 112 7.86 20.24 9.78
N ASP A 113 8.90 20.27 8.97
CA ASP A 113 9.10 21.36 8.01
C ASP A 113 8.04 21.29 6.90
N GLN A 114 7.60 22.44 6.42
CA GLN A 114 6.62 22.49 5.33
C GLN A 114 7.18 21.88 4.04
N GLU A 115 8.47 22.08 3.79
CA GLU A 115 9.17 21.51 2.63
C GLU A 115 9.18 19.99 2.63
N TYR A 116 9.30 19.36 3.82
CA TYR A 116 9.20 17.91 3.95
C TYR A 116 7.84 17.40 3.45
N SER A 117 6.75 18.10 3.75
CA SER A 117 5.37 17.72 3.44
C SER A 117 4.91 18.11 2.03
N SER A 118 5.81 18.62 1.18
CA SER A 118 5.50 19.03 -0.19
C SER A 118 5.44 17.85 -1.16
N TYR A 119 4.66 16.84 -0.84
CA TYR A 119 4.47 15.65 -1.67
C TYR A 119 3.02 15.17 -1.65
N SER A 120 2.66 14.41 -2.68
CA SER A 120 1.43 13.62 -2.75
C SER A 120 1.75 12.18 -3.17
N PHE A 121 0.72 11.39 -3.48
CA PHE A 121 0.91 10.07 -4.05
C PHE A 121 1.68 10.10 -5.38
N HIS A 122 1.73 11.25 -6.05
CA HIS A 122 2.53 11.42 -7.27
C HIS A 122 4.02 11.15 -7.00
N GLU A 123 4.59 11.80 -5.99
CA GLU A 123 6.00 11.63 -5.62
C GLU A 123 6.26 10.24 -5.05
N MET A 124 5.28 9.65 -4.34
CA MET A 124 5.37 8.26 -3.90
C MET A 124 5.49 7.30 -5.09
N ALA A 125 4.76 7.56 -6.17
CA ALA A 125 4.81 6.76 -7.40
C ALA A 125 6.11 6.97 -8.18
N MET A 126 6.54 8.22 -8.32
CA MET A 126 7.64 8.58 -9.20
C MET A 126 9.01 8.43 -8.54
N TYR A 127 9.09 8.42 -7.21
CA TYR A 127 10.35 8.33 -6.46
C TYR A 127 10.38 7.16 -5.47
N ASP A 128 9.36 6.97 -4.65
CA ASP A 128 9.37 5.91 -3.63
C ASP A 128 9.37 4.51 -4.26
N LEU A 129 8.43 4.25 -5.17
CA LEU A 129 8.33 2.93 -5.80
C LEU A 129 9.59 2.56 -6.60
N PRO A 130 10.14 3.43 -7.48
CA PRO A 130 11.38 3.11 -8.17
C PRO A 130 12.53 2.81 -7.21
N ALA A 131 12.69 3.60 -6.15
CA ALA A 131 13.74 3.39 -5.17
C ALA A 131 13.62 2.03 -4.47
N MET A 132 12.43 1.68 -4.02
CA MET A 132 12.17 0.40 -3.33
C MET A 132 12.32 -0.79 -4.29
N ILE A 133 11.72 -0.74 -5.46
CA ILE A 133 11.75 -1.83 -6.44
C ILE A 133 13.19 -2.10 -6.90
N ASN A 134 13.93 -1.06 -7.27
CA ASN A 134 15.31 -1.21 -7.72
C ASN A 134 16.22 -1.74 -6.60
N TYR A 135 16.01 -1.29 -5.37
CA TYR A 135 16.75 -1.80 -4.22
C TYR A 135 16.51 -3.30 -4.01
N ILE A 136 15.25 -3.74 -4.04
CA ILE A 136 14.88 -5.16 -3.86
C ILE A 136 15.52 -6.01 -4.96
N LEU A 137 15.41 -5.61 -6.22
CA LEU A 137 15.95 -6.36 -7.35
C LEU A 137 17.47 -6.47 -7.28
N GLN A 138 18.16 -5.39 -6.87
CA GLN A 138 19.60 -5.41 -6.67
C GLN A 138 19.98 -6.37 -5.54
N LYS A 139 19.31 -6.29 -4.40
CA LYS A 139 19.59 -7.16 -3.22
C LYS A 139 19.33 -8.63 -3.47
N THR A 140 18.30 -8.95 -4.24
CA THR A 140 17.87 -10.33 -4.51
C THR A 140 18.47 -10.91 -5.79
N GLY A 141 19.10 -10.08 -6.63
CA GLY A 141 19.65 -10.51 -7.92
C GLY A 141 18.60 -10.93 -8.94
N GLN A 142 17.37 -10.46 -8.79
CA GLN A 142 16.25 -10.79 -9.67
C GLN A 142 15.98 -9.67 -10.65
N GLU A 143 15.42 -9.99 -11.82
CA GLU A 143 15.07 -9.01 -12.86
C GLU A 143 13.66 -8.47 -12.70
N GLN A 144 12.77 -9.24 -12.07
CA GLN A 144 11.37 -8.88 -11.83
C GLN A 144 10.95 -9.26 -10.42
N LEU A 145 9.90 -8.57 -9.94
CA LEU A 145 9.21 -8.92 -8.70
C LEU A 145 7.70 -8.85 -8.89
N TYR A 146 6.95 -9.41 -7.95
CA TYR A 146 5.51 -9.22 -7.83
C TYR A 146 5.22 -7.98 -7.00
N TYR A 147 4.23 -7.21 -7.42
CA TYR A 147 3.76 -6.04 -6.69
C TYR A 147 2.33 -6.28 -6.22
N VAL A 148 2.12 -6.32 -4.90
CA VAL A 148 0.80 -6.43 -4.28
C VAL A 148 0.52 -5.14 -3.54
N ALA A 149 -0.58 -4.48 -3.88
CA ALA A 149 -0.89 -3.17 -3.31
C ALA A 149 -2.35 -3.06 -2.90
N TYR A 150 -2.59 -2.21 -1.93
CA TYR A 150 -3.89 -1.95 -1.37
C TYR A 150 -4.22 -0.45 -1.45
N SER A 151 -5.42 -0.11 -1.95
CA SER A 151 -5.97 1.25 -1.93
C SER A 151 -5.02 2.26 -2.61
N GLN A 152 -4.53 3.28 -1.94
CA GLN A 152 -3.57 4.25 -2.49
C GLN A 152 -2.31 3.58 -3.06
N GLY A 153 -1.90 2.45 -2.49
CA GLY A 153 -0.78 1.67 -3.04
C GLY A 153 -1.03 1.18 -4.46
N THR A 154 -2.29 0.93 -4.83
CA THR A 154 -2.66 0.62 -6.23
C THR A 154 -2.54 1.84 -7.12
N THR A 155 -2.93 3.02 -6.62
CA THR A 155 -2.80 4.30 -7.34
C THR A 155 -1.35 4.59 -7.69
N THR A 156 -0.44 4.47 -6.72
CA THR A 156 0.99 4.68 -6.96
C THR A 156 1.55 3.66 -7.95
N GLY A 157 1.09 2.42 -7.91
CA GLY A 157 1.45 1.40 -8.90
C GLY A 157 0.98 1.77 -10.30
N PHE A 158 -0.27 2.15 -10.46
CA PHE A 158 -0.81 2.59 -11.76
C PHE A 158 -0.03 3.76 -12.35
N ILE A 159 0.29 4.75 -11.53
CA ILE A 159 1.06 5.93 -11.97
C ILE A 159 2.49 5.52 -12.36
N ALA A 160 3.18 4.80 -11.51
CA ALA A 160 4.58 4.45 -11.72
C ALA A 160 4.76 3.55 -12.95
N PHE A 161 3.94 2.52 -13.09
CA PHE A 161 4.10 1.53 -14.17
C PHE A 161 3.59 2.06 -15.52
N SER A 162 2.64 2.97 -15.52
CA SER A 162 2.21 3.63 -16.76
C SER A 162 3.14 4.75 -17.20
N SER A 163 3.87 5.38 -16.25
CA SER A 163 4.73 6.54 -16.51
C SER A 163 6.19 6.19 -16.75
N ILE A 164 6.67 5.07 -16.19
CA ILE A 164 8.08 4.66 -16.23
C ILE A 164 8.19 3.29 -16.89
N PRO A 165 8.40 3.22 -18.22
CA PRO A 165 8.44 1.95 -18.95
C PRO A 165 9.48 0.97 -18.45
N GLU A 166 10.62 1.45 -17.99
CA GLU A 166 11.68 0.60 -17.41
C GLU A 166 11.22 -0.08 -16.12
N LEU A 167 10.46 0.63 -15.30
CA LEU A 167 9.91 0.09 -14.05
C LEU A 167 8.79 -0.92 -14.33
N ASP A 168 7.92 -0.60 -15.30
CA ASP A 168 6.84 -1.49 -15.74
C ASP A 168 7.37 -2.89 -16.11
N ARG A 169 8.49 -2.95 -16.83
CA ARG A 169 9.15 -4.21 -17.22
C ARG A 169 9.69 -5.03 -16.05
N LYS A 170 9.91 -4.39 -14.89
CA LYS A 170 10.41 -5.04 -13.66
C LYS A 170 9.32 -5.68 -12.81
N ILE A 171 8.06 -5.53 -13.21
CA ILE A 171 6.91 -6.08 -12.49
C ILE A 171 6.37 -7.28 -13.26
N LYS A 172 6.44 -8.44 -12.61
CA LYS A 172 5.96 -9.70 -13.21
C LYS A 172 4.44 -9.74 -13.27
N MET A 173 3.79 -9.30 -12.20
CA MET A 173 2.35 -9.14 -12.09
C MET A 173 2.00 -8.13 -11.01
N PHE A 174 0.96 -7.35 -11.24
CA PHE A 174 0.43 -6.37 -10.31
C PHE A 174 -0.88 -6.88 -9.73
N PHE A 175 -0.92 -7.12 -8.42
CA PHE A 175 -2.12 -7.55 -7.68
C PHE A 175 -2.70 -6.33 -6.97
N ALA A 176 -3.85 -5.86 -7.44
CA ALA A 176 -4.49 -4.65 -6.92
C ALA A 176 -5.69 -5.00 -6.04
N LEU A 177 -5.60 -4.71 -4.76
CA LEU A 177 -6.66 -4.89 -3.78
C LEU A 177 -7.36 -3.55 -3.55
N ALA A 178 -8.66 -3.46 -3.82
CA ALA A 178 -9.43 -2.22 -3.76
C ALA A 178 -8.78 -1.10 -4.61
N PRO A 179 -8.68 -1.28 -5.94
CA PRO A 179 -7.97 -0.32 -6.81
C PRO A 179 -8.66 1.04 -6.84
N ILE A 180 -7.84 2.11 -6.81
CA ILE A 180 -8.30 3.49 -6.85
C ILE A 180 -7.47 4.30 -7.87
N THR A 181 -8.16 5.07 -8.71
CA THR A 181 -7.56 6.16 -9.51
C THR A 181 -8.21 7.49 -9.17
N THR A 182 -9.39 7.77 -9.72
CA THR A 182 -10.24 8.84 -9.22
C THR A 182 -11.17 8.25 -8.15
N ASN A 183 -11.55 9.05 -7.20
CA ASN A 183 -12.46 8.68 -6.13
C ASN A 183 -13.79 9.45 -6.25
N SER A 184 -14.21 9.72 -7.48
CA SER A 184 -15.35 10.61 -7.82
C SER A 184 -16.68 10.14 -7.25
N ASN A 185 -16.88 8.83 -7.15
CA ASN A 185 -18.12 8.23 -6.65
C ASN A 185 -17.99 7.69 -5.23
N MET A 186 -16.95 8.12 -4.50
CA MET A 186 -16.71 7.70 -3.13
C MET A 186 -17.92 7.97 -2.24
N LYS A 187 -18.31 6.97 -1.45
CA LYS A 187 -19.50 6.99 -0.57
C LYS A 187 -19.16 7.23 0.90
N SER A 188 -17.88 7.27 1.25
CA SER A 188 -17.45 7.52 2.62
C SER A 188 -17.97 8.87 3.14
N PRO A 189 -18.56 8.92 4.36
CA PRO A 189 -18.96 10.19 4.97
C PRO A 189 -17.82 11.20 5.12
N LEU A 190 -16.57 10.71 5.21
CA LEU A 190 -15.39 11.56 5.34
C LEU A 190 -15.13 12.41 4.10
N VAL A 191 -15.72 12.08 2.96
CA VAL A 191 -15.61 12.87 1.72
C VAL A 191 -16.18 14.27 1.88
N ARG A 192 -17.07 14.48 2.85
CA ARG A 192 -17.64 15.82 3.13
C ARG A 192 -16.57 16.85 3.51
N VAL A 193 -15.43 16.41 4.04
CA VAL A 193 -14.30 17.30 4.29
C VAL A 193 -13.79 17.91 2.98
N PHE A 194 -13.88 17.19 1.87
CA PHE A 194 -13.48 17.69 0.55
C PHE A 194 -14.41 18.76 -0.02
N ASP A 195 -15.63 18.88 0.51
CA ASP A 195 -16.56 19.93 0.12
C ASP A 195 -16.22 21.28 0.76
N LEU A 196 -15.35 21.29 1.78
CA LEU A 196 -14.91 22.52 2.44
C LEU A 196 -13.93 23.32 1.57
N PRO A 197 -13.89 24.66 1.74
CA PRO A 197 -12.86 25.48 1.09
C PRO A 197 -11.44 25.02 1.47
N GLU A 198 -10.51 25.07 0.52
CA GLU A 198 -9.14 24.62 0.72
C GLU A 198 -8.46 25.31 1.92
N GLY A 199 -8.65 26.63 2.07
CA GLY A 199 -8.09 27.37 3.20
C GLY A 199 -8.58 26.87 4.55
N LEU A 200 -9.83 26.44 4.66
CA LEU A 200 -10.39 25.88 5.88
C LEU A 200 -9.82 24.48 6.16
N ILE A 201 -9.65 23.65 5.14
CA ILE A 201 -9.01 22.35 5.25
C ILE A 201 -7.57 22.50 5.77
N LYS A 202 -6.81 23.45 5.20
CA LYS A 202 -5.45 23.77 5.64
C LYS A 202 -5.40 24.20 7.10
N LEU A 203 -6.36 25.01 7.53
CA LEU A 203 -6.44 25.48 8.90
C LEU A 203 -6.74 24.34 9.90
N ILE A 204 -7.64 23.43 9.52
CA ILE A 204 -8.07 22.32 10.39
C ILE A 204 -6.99 21.23 10.47
N LEU A 205 -6.42 20.81 9.33
CA LEU A 205 -5.54 19.65 9.25
C LEU A 205 -4.05 19.98 9.41
N GLY A 206 -3.64 21.24 9.15
CA GLY A 206 -2.21 21.57 9.10
C GLY A 206 -1.51 20.92 7.89
N HIS A 207 -0.18 20.96 7.83
CA HIS A 207 0.59 20.38 6.74
C HIS A 207 0.94 18.89 6.92
N VAL A 208 0.87 18.38 8.14
CA VAL A 208 1.00 16.95 8.47
C VAL A 208 -0.33 16.46 9.04
N VAL A 209 -0.91 15.46 8.40
CA VAL A 209 -2.23 14.91 8.76
C VAL A 209 -2.04 13.61 9.53
N PHE A 210 -2.77 13.45 10.65
CA PHE A 210 -2.74 12.27 11.52
C PHE A 210 -1.37 11.98 12.18
N ASP A 211 -0.64 13.02 12.54
CA ASP A 211 0.55 12.89 13.39
C ASP A 211 0.13 12.75 14.85
N ARG A 212 -0.15 11.51 15.26
CA ARG A 212 -0.75 11.24 16.58
C ARG A 212 0.26 11.12 17.72
N GLY A 213 1.51 10.85 17.43
CA GLY A 213 2.50 10.51 18.43
C GLY A 213 2.26 9.16 19.14
N GLU A 214 3.30 8.60 19.72
CA GLU A 214 3.25 7.27 20.35
C GLU A 214 2.32 7.20 21.56
N ILE A 215 2.27 8.26 22.37
CA ILE A 215 1.47 8.27 23.61
C ILE A 215 -0.02 8.14 23.28
N LEU A 216 -0.51 8.92 22.33
CA LEU A 216 -1.92 8.89 21.93
C LEU A 216 -2.28 7.54 21.29
N GLN A 217 -1.39 6.98 20.49
CA GLN A 217 -1.57 5.63 19.91
C GLN A 217 -1.70 4.57 20.99
N LYS A 218 -0.83 4.59 22.01
CA LYS A 218 -0.88 3.67 23.13
C LYS A 218 -2.17 3.81 23.95
N VAL A 219 -2.62 5.04 24.19
CA VAL A 219 -3.88 5.31 24.91
C VAL A 219 -5.07 4.75 24.14
N ILE A 220 -5.16 5.01 22.84
CA ILE A 220 -6.26 4.51 21.98
C ILE A 220 -6.25 2.99 21.95
N SER A 221 -5.10 2.37 21.74
CA SER A 221 -4.95 0.91 21.72
C SER A 221 -5.40 0.29 23.05
N SER A 222 -4.96 0.87 24.16
CA SER A 222 -5.34 0.42 25.49
C SER A 222 -6.85 0.52 25.75
N LEU A 223 -7.47 1.65 25.41
CA LEU A 223 -8.93 1.82 25.55
C LEU A 223 -9.71 0.81 24.68
N CYS A 224 -9.26 0.58 23.45
CA CYS A 224 -9.93 -0.30 22.52
C CYS A 224 -9.73 -1.79 22.84
N SER A 225 -8.84 -2.14 23.77
CA SER A 225 -8.73 -3.50 24.28
C SER A 225 -9.87 -3.90 25.23
N TYR A 226 -10.56 -2.92 25.83
CA TYR A 226 -11.69 -3.17 26.72
C TYR A 226 -12.97 -3.42 25.91
N PRO A 227 -13.72 -4.50 26.23
CA PRO A 227 -14.94 -4.85 25.48
C PRO A 227 -15.99 -3.73 25.39
N ILE A 228 -16.11 -2.91 26.44
CA ILE A 228 -17.07 -1.80 26.50
C ILE A 228 -16.82 -0.73 25.43
N PHE A 229 -15.55 -0.53 25.00
CA PHE A 229 -15.18 0.47 24.02
C PHE A 229 -15.03 -0.09 22.60
N LYS A 230 -15.07 -1.41 22.39
CA LYS A 230 -14.85 -2.04 21.07
C LYS A 230 -15.82 -1.54 20.00
N SER A 231 -17.10 -1.41 20.33
CA SER A 231 -18.11 -0.92 19.38
C SER A 231 -17.85 0.53 18.96
N PHE A 232 -17.41 1.37 19.87
CA PHE A 232 -17.01 2.76 19.56
C PHE A 232 -15.75 2.78 18.71
N CYS A 233 -14.73 2.02 19.07
CA CYS A 233 -13.47 1.93 18.33
C CYS A 233 -13.66 1.40 16.91
N SER A 234 -14.61 0.51 16.69
CA SER A 234 -14.90 -0.02 15.35
C SER A 234 -15.38 1.05 14.37
N LEU A 235 -15.98 2.14 14.85
CA LEU A 235 -16.41 3.25 14.01
C LEU A 235 -15.24 3.92 13.27
N VAL A 236 -14.04 3.89 13.83
CA VAL A 236 -12.83 4.42 13.18
C VAL A 236 -12.53 3.67 11.87
N LEU A 237 -12.89 2.40 11.80
CA LEU A 237 -12.75 1.58 10.59
C LEU A 237 -14.00 1.65 9.71
N TYR A 238 -15.20 1.61 10.31
CA TYR A 238 -16.45 1.55 9.56
C TYR A 238 -16.80 2.84 8.85
N LEU A 239 -16.60 3.99 9.50
CA LEU A 239 -16.93 5.29 8.91
C LEU A 239 -16.19 5.60 7.61
N PRO A 240 -14.86 5.32 7.50
CA PRO A 240 -14.19 5.54 6.22
C PRO A 240 -14.62 4.56 5.13
N GLY A 241 -14.60 3.27 5.43
CA GLY A 241 -14.59 2.21 4.42
C GLY A 241 -15.88 1.42 4.25
N GLY A 242 -16.84 1.55 5.16
CA GLY A 242 -18.10 0.81 5.14
C GLY A 242 -18.28 -0.10 6.34
N PHE A 243 -19.56 -0.47 6.61
CA PHE A 243 -19.94 -1.35 7.72
C PHE A 243 -19.88 -2.82 7.28
N THR A 244 -19.25 -3.64 8.12
CA THR A 244 -19.13 -5.08 7.90
C THR A 244 -19.19 -5.84 9.22
N ASN A 245 -19.61 -7.10 9.15
CA ASN A 245 -19.50 -8.05 10.26
C ASN A 245 -18.29 -8.99 10.08
N SER A 246 -17.50 -8.79 9.06
CA SER A 246 -16.44 -9.72 8.65
C SER A 246 -15.05 -9.35 9.17
N LEU A 247 -14.87 -8.20 9.84
CA LEU A 247 -13.60 -7.85 10.48
C LEU A 247 -13.35 -8.70 11.72
N ASN A 248 -12.09 -9.07 11.93
CA ASN A 248 -11.70 -9.76 13.15
C ASN A 248 -11.67 -8.76 14.32
N MET A 249 -12.79 -8.60 15.00
CA MET A 249 -12.97 -7.63 16.08
C MET A 249 -12.17 -7.97 17.34
N SER A 250 -11.66 -9.18 17.47
CA SER A 250 -10.76 -9.54 18.59
C SER A 250 -9.41 -8.80 18.52
N ARG A 251 -9.08 -8.23 17.35
CA ARG A 251 -7.81 -7.54 17.10
C ARG A 251 -7.97 -6.04 16.83
N ILE A 252 -9.12 -5.47 17.16
CA ILE A 252 -9.38 -4.04 16.90
C ILE A 252 -8.35 -3.12 17.57
N ASP A 253 -7.91 -3.46 18.75
CA ASP A 253 -6.87 -2.72 19.49
C ASP A 253 -5.53 -2.74 18.73
N VAL A 254 -5.18 -3.89 18.13
CA VAL A 254 -3.97 -4.01 17.31
C VAL A 254 -4.09 -3.16 16.04
N TYR A 255 -5.22 -3.20 15.35
CA TYR A 255 -5.43 -2.39 14.15
C TYR A 255 -5.30 -0.90 14.46
N LEU A 256 -5.93 -0.42 15.52
CA LEU A 256 -5.93 0.99 15.89
C LEU A 256 -4.64 1.45 16.56
N SER A 257 -3.76 0.55 16.97
CA SER A 257 -2.41 0.92 17.41
C SER A 257 -1.54 1.40 16.23
N HIS A 258 -1.90 1.03 15.00
CA HIS A 258 -1.14 1.35 13.78
C HIS A 258 -1.90 2.22 12.77
N TYR A 259 -3.19 2.46 12.98
CA TYR A 259 -4.06 3.19 12.06
C TYR A 259 -4.89 4.25 12.80
N PRO A 260 -5.10 5.44 12.24
CA PRO A 260 -4.46 6.00 11.04
C PRO A 260 -3.01 6.45 11.30
N ASP A 261 -2.16 6.42 10.26
CA ASP A 261 -0.80 6.92 10.30
C ASP A 261 -0.66 8.22 9.47
N SER A 262 0.47 8.90 9.59
CA SER A 262 0.63 10.23 9.03
C SER A 262 0.84 10.27 7.52
N THR A 263 0.34 11.34 6.92
CA THR A 263 0.57 11.73 5.53
C THR A 263 0.62 13.26 5.41
N SER A 264 0.91 13.78 4.23
CA SER A 264 0.93 15.22 3.99
C SER A 264 -0.47 15.76 3.68
N LEU A 265 -0.69 17.04 4.00
CA LEU A 265 -1.86 17.77 3.57
C LEU A 265 -1.98 17.78 2.04
N LYS A 266 -0.87 18.01 1.32
CA LYS A 266 -0.85 18.02 -0.15
C LYS A 266 -1.37 16.71 -0.72
N ASN A 267 -1.07 15.57 -0.09
CA ASN A 267 -1.61 14.29 -0.50
C ASN A 267 -3.14 14.27 -0.40
N MET A 268 -3.70 14.77 0.71
CA MET A 268 -5.15 14.87 0.87
C MET A 268 -5.78 15.84 -0.14
N LEU A 269 -5.12 16.97 -0.43
CA LEU A 269 -5.59 17.92 -1.43
C LEU A 269 -5.52 17.36 -2.85
N HIS A 270 -4.56 16.52 -3.17
CA HIS A 270 -4.50 15.84 -4.46
C HIS A 270 -5.67 14.85 -4.61
N TRP A 271 -6.00 14.10 -3.56
CA TRP A 271 -7.19 13.26 -3.54
C TRP A 271 -8.47 14.06 -3.69
N ARG A 272 -8.57 15.21 -3.01
CA ARG A 272 -9.70 16.15 -3.17
C ARG A 272 -9.85 16.60 -4.63
N GLN A 273 -8.76 16.95 -5.28
CA GLN A 273 -8.73 17.31 -6.70
C GLN A 273 -9.29 16.19 -7.59
N LEU A 274 -8.85 14.95 -7.39
CA LEU A 274 -9.34 13.82 -8.18
C LEU A 274 -10.80 13.53 -7.90
N TYR A 275 -11.24 13.68 -6.66
CA TYR A 275 -12.65 13.56 -6.28
C TYR A 275 -13.53 14.61 -6.96
N GLN A 276 -13.12 15.87 -6.94
CA GLN A 276 -13.90 16.97 -7.48
C GLN A 276 -13.92 17.02 -9.01
N THR A 277 -12.82 16.67 -9.64
CA THR A 277 -12.70 16.75 -11.11
C THR A 277 -13.10 15.47 -11.83
N GLY A 278 -12.97 14.31 -11.17
CA GLY A 278 -13.14 13.02 -11.82
C GLY A 278 -12.05 12.70 -12.85
N GLU A 279 -10.98 13.47 -12.86
CA GLU A 279 -9.87 13.33 -13.82
C GLU A 279 -8.61 12.84 -13.15
N PHE A 280 -7.98 11.78 -13.71
CA PHE A 280 -6.74 11.22 -13.18
C PHE A 280 -5.54 12.01 -13.69
N LYS A 281 -5.17 13.03 -12.93
CA LYS A 281 -4.17 14.04 -13.30
C LYS A 281 -3.11 14.27 -12.23
N TYR A 282 -1.98 14.83 -12.65
CA TYR A 282 -0.97 15.41 -11.79
C TYR A 282 -1.59 16.47 -10.87
N TYR A 283 -0.89 16.80 -9.80
CA TYR A 283 -1.35 17.83 -8.86
C TYR A 283 -1.49 19.18 -9.56
N ASP A 284 -2.62 19.86 -9.32
CA ASP A 284 -2.91 21.19 -9.90
C ASP A 284 -2.30 22.29 -9.03
N TYR A 285 -1.24 22.92 -9.54
CA TYR A 285 -0.57 24.03 -8.90
C TYR A 285 -1.21 25.40 -9.27
N GLY A 286 -2.36 25.41 -9.95
CA GLY A 286 -3.03 26.63 -10.36
C GLY A 286 -2.17 27.47 -11.32
N SER A 287 -1.91 28.73 -10.97
CA SER A 287 -1.07 29.62 -11.78
C SER A 287 0.38 29.12 -11.95
N ASP A 288 0.86 28.25 -11.08
CA ASP A 288 2.22 27.71 -11.12
C ASP A 288 2.35 26.46 -12.00
N ASN A 289 1.27 26.00 -12.64
CA ASN A 289 1.31 24.86 -13.55
C ASN A 289 2.33 25.05 -14.69
N MET A 290 2.43 26.27 -15.23
CA MET A 290 3.42 26.60 -16.26
C MET A 290 4.85 26.36 -15.77
N LEU A 291 5.15 26.67 -14.51
CA LEU A 291 6.46 26.46 -13.91
C LEU A 291 6.75 24.95 -13.73
N HIS A 292 5.77 24.17 -13.31
CA HIS A 292 5.94 22.74 -13.05
C HIS A 292 5.85 21.87 -14.30
N TYR A 293 4.96 22.21 -15.24
CA TYR A 293 4.57 21.32 -16.34
C TYR A 293 4.76 21.93 -17.73
N ASN A 294 5.17 23.19 -17.82
CA ASN A 294 5.26 23.92 -19.10
C ASN A 294 3.93 23.94 -19.87
N GLN A 295 2.82 23.91 -19.14
CA GLN A 295 1.45 24.03 -19.64
C GLN A 295 0.54 24.58 -18.53
N THR A 296 -0.64 25.12 -18.89
CA THR A 296 -1.54 25.78 -17.94
C THR A 296 -2.38 24.81 -17.09
N THR A 297 -2.47 23.56 -17.50
CA THR A 297 -3.22 22.51 -16.81
C THR A 297 -2.30 21.34 -16.43
N PRO A 298 -2.60 20.61 -15.34
CA PRO A 298 -1.80 19.43 -15.00
C PRO A 298 -1.97 18.33 -16.06
N PRO A 299 -0.89 17.58 -16.36
CA PRO A 299 -0.97 16.44 -17.28
C PRO A 299 -1.86 15.31 -16.76
N PHE A 300 -2.43 14.55 -17.67
CA PHE A 300 -3.12 13.31 -17.34
C PHE A 300 -2.14 12.16 -17.08
N TYR A 301 -2.49 11.27 -16.15
CA TYR A 301 -1.89 9.96 -16.09
C TYR A 301 -2.51 9.06 -17.16
N GLU A 302 -1.67 8.32 -17.87
CA GLU A 302 -2.10 7.50 -19.00
C GLU A 302 -2.02 6.02 -18.66
N LEU A 303 -3.06 5.48 -18.03
CA LEU A 303 -3.14 4.08 -17.58
C LEU A 303 -2.92 3.07 -18.72
N GLU A 304 -3.30 3.43 -19.92
CA GLU A 304 -3.19 2.60 -21.13
C GLU A 304 -1.73 2.23 -21.45
N ASN A 305 -0.77 2.99 -20.96
CA ASN A 305 0.65 2.73 -21.18
C ASN A 305 1.22 1.63 -20.28
N MET A 306 0.52 1.24 -19.22
CA MET A 306 0.95 0.13 -18.38
C MET A 306 0.75 -1.19 -19.11
N LYS A 307 1.83 -1.99 -19.22
CA LYS A 307 1.82 -3.29 -19.90
C LYS A 307 1.86 -4.47 -18.93
N THR A 308 2.23 -4.23 -17.67
CA THR A 308 2.22 -5.24 -16.62
C THR A 308 0.85 -5.90 -16.51
N PRO A 309 0.78 -7.25 -16.42
CA PRO A 309 -0.49 -7.94 -16.17
C PRO A 309 -1.09 -7.53 -14.82
N LEU A 310 -2.38 -7.20 -14.84
CA LEU A 310 -3.13 -6.79 -13.64
C LEU A 310 -4.08 -7.88 -13.20
N ALA A 311 -4.06 -8.19 -11.91
CA ALA A 311 -5.10 -8.94 -11.22
C ALA A 311 -5.73 -8.02 -10.17
N ALA A 312 -7.05 -7.86 -10.19
CA ALA A 312 -7.75 -6.91 -9.34
C ALA A 312 -8.91 -7.55 -8.57
N TRP A 313 -9.05 -7.16 -7.30
CA TRP A 313 -10.17 -7.55 -6.44
C TRP A 313 -10.82 -6.28 -5.90
N TYR A 314 -12.15 -6.19 -5.97
CA TYR A 314 -12.89 -5.02 -5.50
C TYR A 314 -14.19 -5.42 -4.83
N GLY A 315 -14.65 -4.60 -3.89
CA GLY A 315 -15.76 -4.89 -3.00
C GLY A 315 -17.03 -4.14 -3.34
N GLY A 316 -18.17 -4.84 -3.32
CA GLY A 316 -19.48 -4.26 -3.62
C GLY A 316 -19.99 -3.26 -2.59
N ARG A 317 -19.50 -3.35 -1.35
CA ARG A 317 -19.88 -2.47 -0.23
C ARG A 317 -18.75 -1.55 0.21
N ASP A 318 -17.69 -1.47 -0.59
CA ASP A 318 -16.56 -0.57 -0.37
C ASP A 318 -16.99 0.86 -0.64
N TRP A 319 -16.82 1.74 0.35
CA TRP A 319 -17.21 3.15 0.25
C TRP A 319 -16.11 4.05 -0.30
N ILE A 320 -14.90 3.55 -0.43
CA ILE A 320 -13.73 4.28 -0.95
C ILE A 320 -13.43 3.85 -2.37
N SER A 321 -13.04 2.60 -2.57
CA SER A 321 -12.88 2.00 -3.91
C SER A 321 -14.21 1.42 -4.37
N VAL A 322 -15.11 2.32 -4.78
CA VAL A 322 -16.48 1.92 -5.14
C VAL A 322 -16.49 1.20 -6.49
N PRO A 323 -17.42 0.23 -6.71
CA PRO A 323 -17.50 -0.50 -7.98
C PRO A 323 -17.66 0.41 -9.20
N GLU A 324 -18.38 1.50 -9.09
CA GLU A 324 -18.58 2.48 -10.16
C GLU A 324 -17.25 3.06 -10.65
N ASP A 325 -16.35 3.38 -9.72
CA ASP A 325 -15.02 3.91 -10.07
C ASP A 325 -14.11 2.82 -10.63
N VAL A 326 -14.15 1.61 -10.08
CA VAL A 326 -13.37 0.46 -10.57
C VAL A 326 -13.75 0.12 -12.01
N ASN A 327 -15.03 0.19 -12.34
CA ASN A 327 -15.53 -0.06 -13.69
C ASN A 327 -15.07 0.98 -14.72
N VAL A 328 -14.56 2.13 -14.28
CA VAL A 328 -13.89 3.13 -15.13
C VAL A 328 -12.40 2.79 -15.30
N ILE A 329 -11.76 2.24 -14.27
CA ILE A 329 -10.33 1.89 -14.29
C ILE A 329 -10.06 0.71 -15.23
N LEU A 330 -10.75 -0.41 -15.01
CA LEU A 330 -10.41 -1.69 -15.65
C LEU A 330 -10.43 -1.65 -17.18
N PRO A 331 -11.39 -0.97 -17.85
CA PRO A 331 -11.36 -0.86 -19.31
C PRO A 331 -10.17 -0.08 -19.87
N ARG A 332 -9.52 0.77 -19.05
CA ARG A 332 -8.34 1.53 -19.44
C ARG A 332 -7.05 0.73 -19.33
N ILE A 333 -7.06 -0.41 -18.65
CA ILE A 333 -5.88 -1.25 -18.45
C ILE A 333 -5.75 -2.20 -19.65
N THR A 334 -4.60 -2.20 -20.31
CA THR A 334 -4.34 -2.97 -21.51
C THR A 334 -4.31 -4.47 -21.25
N ASN A 335 -3.78 -4.89 -20.11
CA ASN A 335 -3.59 -6.31 -19.79
C ASN A 335 -4.23 -6.65 -18.45
N VAL A 336 -5.56 -6.84 -18.42
CA VAL A 336 -6.28 -7.36 -17.25
C VAL A 336 -6.26 -8.89 -17.32
N ALA A 337 -5.38 -9.50 -16.53
CA ALA A 337 -5.24 -10.97 -16.46
C ALA A 337 -6.32 -11.63 -15.62
N TYR A 338 -6.81 -10.93 -14.58
CA TYR A 338 -7.83 -11.44 -13.65
C TYR A 338 -8.56 -10.27 -13.00
N LYS A 339 -9.86 -10.44 -12.76
CA LYS A 339 -10.66 -9.51 -11.96
C LYS A 339 -11.73 -10.26 -11.18
N LYS A 340 -11.97 -9.83 -9.94
CA LYS A 340 -13.00 -10.42 -9.09
C LYS A 340 -13.77 -9.36 -8.33
N TYR A 341 -15.09 -9.38 -8.49
CA TYR A 341 -16.03 -8.61 -7.70
C TYR A 341 -16.49 -9.42 -6.50
N ILE A 342 -16.36 -8.85 -5.30
CA ILE A 342 -16.77 -9.49 -4.04
C ILE A 342 -17.90 -8.66 -3.44
N PRO A 343 -19.17 -9.08 -3.60
CA PRO A 343 -20.35 -8.25 -3.26
C PRO A 343 -20.38 -7.75 -1.82
N GLU A 344 -19.90 -8.55 -0.88
CA GLU A 344 -20.00 -8.25 0.56
C GLU A 344 -18.84 -7.43 1.10
N PHE A 345 -17.72 -7.33 0.37
CA PHE A 345 -16.51 -6.68 0.88
C PHE A 345 -16.67 -5.18 0.99
N VAL A 346 -16.24 -4.67 2.15
CA VAL A 346 -15.94 -3.26 2.41
C VAL A 346 -14.44 -3.03 2.28
N HIS A 347 -14.01 -1.78 2.41
CA HIS A 347 -12.63 -1.39 2.14
C HIS A 347 -11.59 -2.16 2.98
N PHE A 348 -11.79 -2.28 4.28
CA PHE A 348 -10.84 -2.96 5.17
C PHE A 348 -10.93 -4.48 5.17
N ASP A 349 -11.94 -5.08 4.53
CA ASP A 349 -12.04 -6.54 4.42
C ASP A 349 -10.86 -7.17 3.67
N PHE A 350 -10.24 -6.42 2.76
CA PHE A 350 -9.07 -6.89 2.00
C PHE A 350 -7.82 -7.10 2.87
N LEU A 351 -7.74 -6.42 4.01
CA LEU A 351 -6.61 -6.53 4.95
C LEU A 351 -6.98 -7.33 6.20
N TRP A 352 -8.14 -7.06 6.78
CA TRP A 352 -8.51 -7.51 8.12
C TRP A 352 -9.80 -8.30 8.18
N GLY A 353 -10.40 -8.56 7.03
CA GLY A 353 -11.59 -9.41 6.94
C GLY A 353 -11.29 -10.87 7.21
N MET A 354 -12.20 -11.54 7.90
CA MET A 354 -12.09 -12.99 8.17
C MET A 354 -12.16 -13.84 6.90
N GLN A 355 -12.71 -13.29 5.81
CA GLN A 355 -12.82 -13.95 4.52
C GLN A 355 -11.71 -13.57 3.53
N ALA A 356 -10.76 -12.74 3.94
CA ALA A 356 -9.71 -12.23 3.03
C ALA A 356 -8.84 -13.36 2.46
N TYR A 357 -8.51 -14.36 3.24
CA TYR A 357 -7.76 -15.51 2.74
C TYR A 357 -8.51 -16.25 1.64
N GLU A 358 -9.74 -16.68 1.91
CA GLU A 358 -10.55 -17.48 0.97
C GLU A 358 -10.93 -16.71 -0.28
N GLN A 359 -11.24 -15.42 -0.14
CA GLN A 359 -11.73 -14.61 -1.24
C GLN A 359 -10.64 -13.95 -2.07
N VAL A 360 -9.45 -13.74 -1.50
CA VAL A 360 -8.39 -12.94 -2.12
C VAL A 360 -7.03 -13.63 -2.07
N TYR A 361 -6.48 -13.90 -0.89
CA TYR A 361 -5.08 -14.31 -0.73
C TYR A 361 -4.76 -15.67 -1.36
N LYS A 362 -5.69 -16.60 -1.25
CA LYS A 362 -5.60 -17.90 -1.89
C LYS A 362 -5.45 -17.78 -3.41
N GLU A 363 -6.21 -16.90 -4.02
CA GLU A 363 -6.15 -16.65 -5.46
C GLU A 363 -4.87 -15.93 -5.89
N ILE A 364 -4.35 -15.02 -5.05
CA ILE A 364 -3.03 -14.41 -5.28
C ILE A 364 -1.95 -15.50 -5.37
N LEU A 365 -1.92 -16.43 -4.41
CA LEU A 365 -0.98 -17.54 -4.41
C LEU A 365 -1.12 -18.42 -5.66
N GLU A 366 -2.35 -18.75 -6.05
CA GLU A 366 -2.63 -19.56 -7.23
C GLU A 366 -2.12 -18.87 -8.51
N LEU A 367 -2.37 -17.56 -8.65
CA LEU A 367 -1.90 -16.78 -9.80
C LEU A 367 -0.38 -16.65 -9.84
N MET A 368 0.26 -16.46 -8.70
CA MET A 368 1.74 -16.43 -8.62
C MET A 368 2.34 -17.78 -9.04
N GLN A 369 1.80 -18.89 -8.56
CA GLN A 369 2.25 -20.24 -8.92
C GLN A 369 2.07 -20.53 -10.40
N LYS A 370 0.95 -20.11 -10.98
CA LYS A 370 0.64 -20.30 -12.40
C LYS A 370 1.57 -19.50 -13.31
N ASN A 371 2.10 -18.36 -12.84
CA ASN A 371 2.99 -17.48 -13.59
C ASN A 371 4.46 -17.61 -13.17
N ALA A 372 4.77 -18.62 -12.40
CA ALA A 372 6.14 -18.89 -11.94
C ALA A 372 7.10 -19.24 -13.10
#